data_00f061d7430bb266c35308d20bd200d3
#
_entry.id   00f061d7430bb266c35308d20bd200d3
#
_cell.length_a   1.000
_cell.length_b   1.000
_cell.length_c   1.000
_cell.angle_alpha   90.00
_cell.angle_beta   90.00
_cell.angle_gamma   90.00
#
_symmetry.space_group_name_H-M   'P 1'
#
loop_
_entity.id
_entity.type
_entity.pdbx_description
1 polymer ?
#
loop_
_entity_poly.entity_id
_entity_poly.type
_entity_poly.pdbx_seq_one_letter_code
_entity_poly.pdbx_strand_id
1 'polypeptide(L)'
;ELMTEVGINLGLSYDEAFKLVKHTIDGAGSLIVNSSLGPQKLRENVTSPGGTTHEALAVMMNKDNGLQKIFSAAIKAAAQRSKELSKV
;
A
#
# COMPACT_ATOMS: atom_id res chain seq x y z
N GLU A 1 9.83 -4.29 1.64
CA GLU A 1 11.11 -3.71 2.04
C GLU A 1 10.92 -2.44 2.88
N LEU A 2 10.31 -1.40 2.31
CA LEU A 2 10.12 -0.13 3.02
C LEU A 2 9.27 -0.25 4.27
N MET A 3 8.19 -1.02 4.21
CA MET A 3 7.34 -1.24 5.39
C MET A 3 8.10 -1.96 6.50
N THR A 4 8.97 -2.91 6.14
CA THR A 4 9.82 -3.61 7.10
C THR A 4 10.78 -2.63 7.79
N GLU A 5 11.40 -1.74 7.03
CA GLU A 5 12.29 -0.72 7.57
C GLU A 5 11.57 0.21 8.57
N VAL A 6 10.35 0.63 8.24
CA VAL A 6 9.55 1.46 9.15
C VAL A 6 9.25 0.70 10.44
N GLY A 7 8.90 -0.59 10.36
CA GLY A 7 8.67 -1.41 11.54
C GLY A 7 9.88 -1.48 12.45
N ILE A 8 11.07 -1.63 11.87
CA ILE A 8 12.32 -1.62 12.63
C ILE A 8 12.54 -0.28 13.32
N ASN A 9 12.30 0.81 12.61
CA ASN A 9 12.45 2.16 13.17
C ASN A 9 11.48 2.43 14.32
N LEU A 10 10.35 1.73 14.35
CA LEU A 10 9.36 1.83 15.43
C LEU A 10 9.66 0.90 16.61
N GLY A 11 10.74 0.12 16.55
CA GLY A 11 11.19 -0.69 17.66
C GLY A 11 11.04 -2.21 17.51
N LEU A 12 10.58 -2.68 16.36
CA LEU A 12 10.49 -4.12 16.10
C LEU A 12 11.83 -4.67 15.63
N SER A 13 12.08 -5.96 15.91
CA SER A 13 13.19 -6.65 15.28
C SER A 13 12.90 -6.85 13.78
N TYR A 14 13.93 -7.13 12.98
CA TYR A 14 13.75 -7.46 11.58
C TYR A 14 12.74 -8.58 11.37
N ASP A 15 12.92 -9.69 12.11
CA ASP A 15 12.04 -10.86 11.97
C ASP A 15 10.59 -10.53 12.31
N GLU A 16 10.34 -9.77 13.37
CA GLU A 16 9.01 -9.33 13.74
C GLU A 16 8.40 -8.42 12.68
N ALA A 17 9.16 -7.43 12.23
CA ALA A 17 8.69 -6.46 11.21
C ALA A 17 8.35 -7.16 9.90
N PHE A 18 9.23 -8.02 9.40
CA PHE A 18 9.01 -8.73 8.15
C PHE A 18 7.84 -9.70 8.24
N LYS A 19 7.71 -10.40 9.36
CA LYS A 19 6.58 -11.31 9.59
C LYS A 19 5.24 -10.55 9.53
N LEU A 20 5.16 -9.39 10.20
CA LEU A 20 3.96 -8.57 10.18
C LEU A 20 3.64 -8.07 8.77
N VAL A 21 4.66 -7.64 8.03
CA VAL A 21 4.47 -7.17 6.64
C VAL A 21 3.96 -8.28 5.74
N LYS A 22 4.56 -9.47 5.82
CA LYS A 22 4.12 -10.63 5.01
C LYS A 22 2.66 -10.96 5.27
N HIS A 23 2.26 -11.05 6.53
CA HIS A 23 0.89 -11.40 6.88
C HIS A 23 -0.10 -10.30 6.54
N THR A 24 0.32 -9.04 6.64
CA THR A 24 -0.52 -7.90 6.24
C THR A 24 -0.82 -7.94 4.74
N ILE A 25 0.20 -8.16 3.93
CA ILE A 25 0.03 -8.23 2.46
C ILE A 25 -0.82 -9.44 2.07
N ASP A 26 -0.54 -10.60 2.65
CA ASP A 26 -1.30 -11.82 2.40
C ASP A 26 -2.77 -11.65 2.79
N GLY A 27 -3.04 -11.11 3.97
CA GLY A 27 -4.40 -10.88 4.45
C GLY A 27 -5.16 -9.88 3.59
N ALA A 28 -4.52 -8.77 3.21
CA ALA A 28 -5.13 -7.77 2.35
C ALA A 28 -5.42 -8.33 0.96
N GLY A 29 -4.47 -9.06 0.38
CA GLY A 29 -4.65 -9.69 -0.93
C GLY A 29 -5.79 -10.69 -0.92
N SER A 30 -5.86 -11.54 0.10
CA SER A 30 -6.94 -12.53 0.25
C SER A 30 -8.30 -11.86 0.41
N LEU A 31 -8.36 -10.79 1.20
CA LEU A 31 -9.59 -10.03 1.40
C LEU A 31 -10.11 -9.47 0.07
N ILE A 32 -9.25 -8.86 -0.71
CA ILE A 32 -9.63 -8.25 -2.00
C ILE A 32 -10.10 -9.34 -2.98
N VAL A 33 -9.36 -10.42 -3.09
CA VAL A 33 -9.65 -11.52 -4.04
C VAL A 33 -10.98 -12.19 -3.71
N ASN A 34 -11.27 -12.38 -2.43
CA ASN A 34 -12.47 -13.12 -1.98
C ASN A 34 -13.69 -12.24 -1.72
N SER A 35 -13.58 -10.92 -1.97
CA SER A 35 -14.70 -10.00 -1.76
C SER A 35 -15.30 -9.58 -3.10
N SER A 36 -16.62 -9.35 -3.09
CA SER A 36 -17.32 -8.75 -4.22
C SER A 36 -17.32 -7.21 -4.17
N LEU A 37 -16.82 -6.63 -3.06
CA LEU A 37 -16.79 -5.19 -2.87
C LEU A 37 -15.62 -4.56 -3.63
N GLY A 38 -15.81 -3.33 -4.09
CA GLY A 38 -14.74 -2.56 -4.70
C GLY A 38 -13.74 -2.03 -3.68
N PRO A 39 -12.59 -1.51 -4.15
CA PRO A 39 -11.51 -1.09 -3.25
C PRO A 39 -11.90 0.05 -2.31
N GLN A 40 -12.70 1.01 -2.77
CA GLN A 40 -13.13 2.11 -1.91
C GLN A 40 -13.97 1.60 -0.74
N LYS A 41 -14.92 0.71 -1.01
CA LYS A 41 -15.79 0.16 0.04
C LYS A 41 -15.00 -0.68 1.03
N LEU A 42 -14.05 -1.46 0.56
CA LEU A 42 -13.16 -2.23 1.43
C LEU A 42 -12.35 -1.31 2.36
N ARG A 43 -11.83 -0.21 1.81
CA ARG A 43 -11.12 0.79 2.61
C ARG A 43 -12.03 1.40 3.67
N GLU A 44 -13.24 1.81 3.30
CA GLU A 44 -14.20 2.39 4.23
C GLU A 44 -14.55 1.44 5.38
N ASN A 45 -14.72 0.16 5.06
CA ASN A 45 -15.10 -0.85 6.06
C ASN A 45 -14.05 -1.07 7.15
N VAL A 46 -12.79 -0.79 6.88
CA VAL A 46 -11.71 -0.93 7.86
C VAL A 46 -11.28 0.40 8.49
N THR A 47 -12.00 1.48 8.17
CA THR A 47 -11.64 2.83 8.63
C THR A 47 -12.67 3.33 9.64
N SER A 48 -12.30 3.31 10.92
CA SER A 48 -13.12 3.89 11.98
C SER A 48 -12.81 5.38 12.11
N PRO A 49 -13.81 6.24 12.34
CA PRO A 49 -13.57 7.67 12.58
C PRO A 49 -12.60 7.86 13.75
N GLY A 50 -11.52 8.60 13.52
CA GLY A 50 -10.49 8.85 14.54
C GLY A 50 -9.62 7.65 14.89
N GLY A 51 -9.73 6.52 14.19
CA GLY A 51 -8.93 5.34 14.44
C GLY A 51 -7.54 5.41 13.78
N THR A 52 -6.73 4.38 14.03
CA THR A 52 -5.35 4.30 13.50
C THR A 52 -5.33 4.25 11.98
N THR A 53 -6.25 3.49 11.36
CA THR A 53 -6.36 3.42 9.90
C THR A 53 -6.76 4.78 9.32
N HIS A 54 -7.66 5.50 9.98
CA HIS A 54 -8.06 6.85 9.57
C HIS A 54 -6.85 7.79 9.50
N GLU A 55 -6.00 7.77 10.53
CA GLU A 55 -4.80 8.61 10.57
C GLU A 55 -3.81 8.21 9.47
N ALA A 56 -3.59 6.92 9.26
CA ALA A 56 -2.71 6.45 8.19
C ALA A 56 -3.22 6.87 6.82
N LEU A 57 -4.54 6.76 6.58
CA LEU A 57 -5.15 7.14 5.31
C LEU A 57 -5.10 8.65 5.07
N ALA A 58 -5.12 9.46 6.12
CA ALA A 58 -4.96 10.92 5.97
C ALA A 58 -3.62 11.26 5.29
N VAL A 59 -2.59 10.48 5.56
CA VAL A 59 -1.28 10.63 4.93
C VAL A 59 -1.27 10.00 3.54
N MET A 60 -1.68 8.73 3.43
CA MET A 60 -1.60 7.97 2.17
C MET A 60 -2.52 8.51 1.08
N MET A 61 -3.69 9.00 1.45
CA MET A 61 -4.69 9.52 0.50
C MET A 61 -4.60 11.03 0.30
N ASN A 62 -3.56 11.67 0.82
CA ASN A 62 -3.35 13.10 0.62
C ASN A 62 -3.22 13.39 -0.88
N LYS A 63 -3.96 14.38 -1.37
CA LYS A 63 -4.03 14.68 -2.81
C LYS A 63 -2.71 15.22 -3.37
N ASP A 64 -1.94 15.92 -2.56
CA ASP A 64 -0.71 16.57 -3.01
C ASP A 64 0.53 15.70 -2.83
N ASN A 65 0.59 14.94 -1.73
CA ASN A 65 1.78 14.19 -1.34
C ASN A 65 1.49 12.72 -1.00
N GLY A 66 0.34 12.20 -1.39
CA GLY A 66 -0.07 10.84 -1.08
C GLY A 66 0.46 9.79 -2.04
N LEU A 67 0.00 8.57 -1.84
CA LEU A 67 0.43 7.41 -2.63
C LEU A 67 0.05 7.50 -4.10
N GLN A 68 -1.07 8.15 -4.44
CA GLN A 68 -1.47 8.25 -5.84
C GLN A 68 -0.42 8.93 -6.71
N LYS A 69 0.23 9.96 -6.19
CA LYS A 69 1.30 10.67 -6.90
C LYS A 69 2.47 9.73 -7.19
N ILE A 70 2.86 8.95 -6.20
CA ILE A 70 3.98 8.00 -6.32
C ILE A 70 3.63 6.85 -7.25
N PHE A 71 2.46 6.24 -7.08
CA PHE A 71 1.99 5.16 -7.95
C PHE A 71 1.85 5.64 -9.41
N SER A 72 1.30 6.83 -9.61
CA SER A 72 1.16 7.40 -10.95
C SER A 72 2.52 7.55 -11.64
N ALA A 73 3.49 8.11 -10.94
CA ALA A 73 4.82 8.29 -11.49
C ALA A 73 5.50 6.95 -11.78
N ALA A 74 5.42 6.00 -10.85
CA ALA A 74 6.07 4.70 -10.99
C ALA A 74 5.47 3.87 -12.13
N ILE A 75 4.14 3.80 -12.18
CA ILE A 75 3.45 3.02 -13.21
C ILE A 75 3.64 3.63 -14.59
N LYS A 76 3.60 4.95 -14.71
CA LYS A 76 3.86 5.64 -15.98
C LYS A 76 5.29 5.40 -16.47
N ALA A 77 6.26 5.44 -15.55
CA ALA A 77 7.66 5.15 -15.90
C ALA A 77 7.82 3.72 -16.42
N ALA A 78 7.19 2.75 -15.75
CA ALA A 78 7.23 1.36 -16.18
C ALA A 78 6.55 1.17 -17.53
N ALA A 79 5.39 1.79 -17.74
CA ALA A 79 4.67 1.72 -19.02
C ALA A 79 5.49 2.33 -20.15
N GLN A 80 6.13 3.46 -19.92
CA GLN A 80 7.00 4.10 -20.90
C GLN A 80 8.20 3.21 -21.27
N ARG A 81 8.83 2.62 -20.27
CA ARG A 81 9.95 1.71 -20.52
C ARG A 81 9.53 0.46 -21.31
N SER A 82 8.36 -0.06 -21.01
CA SER A 82 7.78 -1.19 -21.74
C SER A 82 7.60 -0.86 -23.23
N LYS A 83 7.10 0.35 -23.53
CA LYS A 83 6.98 0.81 -24.92
C LYS A 83 8.34 0.92 -25.62
N GLU A 84 9.32 1.48 -24.93
CA GLU A 84 10.69 1.59 -25.48
C GLU A 84 11.28 0.22 -25.81
N LEU A 85 11.12 -0.73 -24.90
CA LEU A 85 11.64 -2.09 -25.10
C LEU A 85 10.94 -2.82 -26.25
N SER A 86 9.64 -2.56 -26.47
CA SER A 86 8.90 -3.21 -27.54
C SER A 86 9.23 -2.69 -28.94
N LYS A 87 9.96 -1.59 -29.03
CA LYS A 87 10.41 -1.01 -30.32
C LYS A 87 11.74 -1.55 -30.81
N VAL A 88 12.36 -2.42 -30.02
CA VAL A 88 13.67 -2.99 -30.34
C VAL A 88 13.54 -4.17 -31.29
#